data_eac1e061f6510779d564cb25c64e8061
#
_entry.id   eac1e061f6510779d564cb25c64e8061
#
_cell.length_a   1.000
_cell.length_b   1.000
_cell.length_c   1.000
_cell.angle_alpha   90.00
_cell.angle_beta   90.00
_cell.angle_gamma   90.00
#
_symmetry.space_group_name_H-M   'P 1'
#
loop_
_entity.id
_entity.type
_entity.pdbx_description
1 polymer ?
#
loop_
_entity_poly.entity_id
_entity_poly.type
_entity_poly.pdbx_seq_one_letter_code
_entity_poly.pdbx_strand_id
1 'polypeptide(L)'
;SGSEHLFTHAVEMLAPGRALHGEIAGVGTIIASFLQGQDWKRVREALKVMGAPTKAREIGLTPQEAIKALTMAHTVRNRYTILGETGISSEAAENALRATEVI
;
A
#
# COMPACT_ATOMS: atom_id res chain seq x y z
N SER A 1 3.94 9.11 7.24
CA SER A 1 2.72 9.27 7.90
C SER A 1 1.94 7.96 8.04
N GLY A 2 0.64 8.05 8.37
CA GLY A 2 -0.10 6.89 8.82
C GLY A 2 -0.48 5.86 7.75
N SER A 3 -0.65 6.28 6.49
CA SER A 3 -1.17 5.38 5.46
C SER A 3 -0.23 4.25 5.10
N GLU A 4 1.04 4.54 4.89
CA GLU A 4 2.02 3.51 4.56
C GLU A 4 2.26 2.58 5.74
N HIS A 5 2.17 3.10 6.95
CA HIS A 5 2.32 2.30 8.17
C HIS A 5 1.15 1.33 8.32
N LEU A 6 -0.06 1.79 8.07
CA LEU A 6 -1.26 0.96 8.14
C LEU A 6 -1.24 -0.13 7.07
N PHE A 7 -0.78 0.21 5.86
CA PHE A 7 -0.64 -0.79 4.80
C PHE A 7 0.36 -1.87 5.21
N THR A 8 1.51 -1.46 5.74
CA THR A 8 2.53 -2.41 6.20
C THR A 8 1.97 -3.34 7.26
N HIS A 9 1.24 -2.78 8.23
CA HIS A 9 0.63 -3.58 9.28
C HIS A 9 -0.38 -4.58 8.72
N ALA A 10 -1.22 -4.15 7.78
CA ALA A 10 -2.19 -5.01 7.15
C ALA A 10 -1.54 -6.16 6.39
N VAL A 11 -0.45 -5.87 5.65
CA VAL A 11 0.29 -6.91 4.93
C VAL A 11 0.85 -7.94 5.90
N GLU A 12 1.42 -7.47 7.00
CA GLU A 12 1.98 -8.39 8.00
C GLU A 12 0.92 -9.25 8.66
N MET A 13 -0.29 -8.75 8.80
CA MET A 13 -1.41 -9.54 9.31
C MET A 13 -1.89 -10.59 8.31
N LEU A 14 -1.94 -10.23 7.02
CA LEU A 14 -2.43 -11.14 5.99
C LEU A 14 -1.39 -12.16 5.54
N ALA A 15 -0.14 -11.76 5.49
CA ALA A 15 0.93 -12.57 4.92
C ALA A 15 2.21 -12.41 5.74
N PRO A 16 2.21 -12.90 6.99
CA PRO A 16 3.37 -12.71 7.86
C PRO A 16 4.62 -13.37 7.31
N GLY A 17 5.73 -12.68 7.44
CA GLY A 17 7.04 -13.23 7.07
C GLY A 17 7.35 -13.25 5.59
N ARG A 18 6.52 -12.66 4.73
CA ARG A 18 6.74 -12.69 3.27
C ARG A 18 7.81 -11.74 2.80
N ALA A 19 8.01 -10.63 3.52
CA ALA A 19 9.00 -9.64 3.13
C ALA A 19 9.47 -8.88 4.36
N LEU A 20 10.55 -8.13 4.20
CA LEU A 20 11.04 -7.28 5.26
C LEU A 20 10.11 -6.08 5.44
N HIS A 21 10.00 -5.62 6.68
CA HIS A 21 9.14 -4.48 7.02
C HIS A 21 9.44 -3.26 6.14
N GLY A 22 10.72 -2.93 5.95
CA GLY A 22 11.13 -1.78 5.13
C GLY A 22 10.73 -1.93 3.67
N GLU A 23 10.76 -3.16 3.14
CA GLU A 23 10.35 -3.42 1.76
C GLU A 23 8.85 -3.18 1.56
N ILE A 24 8.05 -3.63 2.51
CA ILE A 24 6.61 -3.42 2.48
C ILE A 24 6.29 -1.94 2.62
N ALA A 25 6.99 -1.26 3.52
CA ALA A 25 6.81 0.17 3.75
C ALA A 25 7.12 0.99 2.49
N GLY A 26 8.14 0.59 1.72
CA GLY A 26 8.46 1.25 0.46
C GLY A 26 7.31 1.19 -0.53
N VAL A 27 6.74 0.01 -0.74
CA VAL A 27 5.57 -0.15 -1.61
C VAL A 27 4.39 0.65 -1.07
N GLY A 28 4.18 0.63 0.24
CA GLY A 28 3.11 1.40 0.88
C GLY A 28 3.29 2.90 0.67
N THR A 29 4.52 3.39 0.64
CA THR A 29 4.79 4.81 0.41
C THR A 29 4.40 5.22 -1.01
N ILE A 30 4.63 4.36 -2.01
CA ILE A 30 4.18 4.65 -3.37
C ILE A 30 2.67 4.83 -3.40
N ILE A 31 1.95 3.89 -2.79
CA ILE A 31 0.48 3.91 -2.77
C ILE A 31 -0.03 5.14 -2.03
N ALA A 32 0.53 5.42 -0.85
CA ALA A 32 0.13 6.57 -0.05
C ALA A 32 0.36 7.88 -0.80
N SER A 33 1.47 8.01 -1.49
CA SER A 33 1.78 9.21 -2.29
C SER A 33 0.74 9.39 -3.39
N PHE A 34 0.36 8.31 -4.06
CA PHE A 34 -0.67 8.37 -5.09
C PHE A 34 -2.01 8.85 -4.51
N LEU A 35 -2.43 8.26 -3.41
CA LEU A 35 -3.71 8.58 -2.79
C LEU A 35 -3.75 10.02 -2.26
N GLN A 36 -2.61 10.56 -1.89
CA GLN A 36 -2.49 11.93 -1.39
C GLN A 36 -2.24 12.96 -2.49
N GLY A 37 -2.22 12.52 -3.74
CA GLY A 37 -1.97 13.41 -4.87
C GLY A 37 -0.54 13.91 -4.96
N GLN A 38 0.40 13.17 -4.37
CA GLN A 38 1.82 13.54 -4.40
C GLN A 38 2.54 12.83 -5.54
N ASP A 39 3.82 13.12 -5.70
CA ASP A 39 4.61 12.59 -6.82
C ASP A 39 5.05 11.15 -6.55
N TRP A 40 4.13 10.23 -6.72
CA TRP A 40 4.37 8.81 -6.49
C TRP A 40 5.38 8.22 -7.50
N LYS A 41 5.46 8.78 -8.69
CA LYS A 41 6.40 8.31 -9.72
C LYS A 41 7.83 8.52 -9.26
N ARG A 42 8.09 9.64 -8.62
CA ARG A 42 9.41 9.96 -8.10
C ARG A 42 9.80 9.02 -6.97
N VAL A 43 8.85 8.72 -6.09
CA VAL A 43 9.06 7.76 -5.01
C VAL A 43 9.39 6.39 -5.59
N ARG A 44 8.63 5.94 -6.57
CA ARG A 44 8.84 4.65 -7.23
C ARG A 44 10.22 4.59 -7.88
N GLU A 45 10.62 5.64 -8.59
CA GLU A 45 11.94 5.67 -9.23
C GLU A 45 13.07 5.64 -8.21
N ALA A 46 12.93 6.37 -7.11
CA ALA A 46 13.94 6.35 -6.05
C ALA A 46 14.11 4.94 -5.48
N LEU A 47 13.01 4.24 -5.26
CA LEU A 47 13.05 2.86 -4.76
C LEU A 47 13.71 1.92 -5.76
N LYS A 48 13.42 2.08 -7.05
CA LYS A 48 14.06 1.27 -8.09
C LYS A 48 15.57 1.47 -8.13
N VAL A 49 16.01 2.70 -8.03
CA VAL A 49 17.43 3.03 -8.03
C VAL A 49 18.14 2.36 -6.86
N MET A 50 17.47 2.29 -5.71
CA MET A 50 18.02 1.62 -4.52
C MET A 50 17.94 0.10 -4.60
N GLY A 51 17.29 -0.45 -5.62
CA GLY A 51 17.08 -1.88 -5.72
C GLY A 51 15.99 -2.41 -4.82
N ALA A 52 15.14 -1.52 -4.30
CA ALA A 52 14.04 -1.91 -3.43
C ALA A 52 12.83 -2.38 -4.24
N PRO A 53 11.98 -3.25 -3.67
CA PRO A 53 10.76 -3.68 -4.34
C PRO A 53 9.81 -2.51 -4.58
N THR A 54 9.12 -2.55 -5.73
CA THR A 54 8.10 -1.57 -6.09
C THR A 54 6.78 -2.23 -6.49
N LYS A 55 6.73 -3.56 -6.44
CA LYS A 55 5.56 -4.33 -6.88
C LYS A 55 5.14 -5.32 -5.80
N ALA A 56 3.83 -5.59 -5.76
CA ALA A 56 3.27 -6.54 -4.81
C ALA A 56 3.94 -7.92 -4.93
N ARG A 57 4.14 -8.39 -6.14
CA ARG A 57 4.77 -9.72 -6.35
C ARG A 57 6.18 -9.78 -5.79
N GLU A 58 6.87 -8.64 -5.75
CA GLU A 58 8.24 -8.59 -5.25
C GLU A 58 8.30 -8.66 -3.73
N ILE A 59 7.19 -8.38 -3.06
CA ILE A 59 7.08 -8.57 -1.62
C ILE A 59 6.23 -9.79 -1.27
N GLY A 60 6.01 -10.67 -2.25
CA GLY A 60 5.34 -11.94 -2.02
C GLY A 60 3.83 -11.88 -1.93
N LEU A 61 3.22 -10.85 -2.45
CA LEU A 61 1.76 -10.70 -2.45
C LEU A 61 1.17 -10.95 -3.82
N THR A 62 0.01 -11.63 -3.84
CA THR A 62 -0.82 -11.68 -5.04
C THR A 62 -1.55 -10.35 -5.19
N PRO A 63 -2.09 -10.04 -6.39
CA PRO A 63 -2.90 -8.84 -6.56
C PRO A 63 -4.07 -8.78 -5.58
N GLN A 64 -4.75 -9.89 -5.33
CA GLN A 64 -5.87 -9.93 -4.40
C GLN A 64 -5.43 -9.64 -2.97
N GLU A 65 -4.28 -10.16 -2.57
CA GLU A 65 -3.74 -9.88 -1.23
C GLU A 65 -3.40 -8.40 -1.08
N ALA A 66 -2.83 -7.78 -2.12
CA ALA A 66 -2.51 -6.36 -2.09
C ALA A 66 -3.77 -5.50 -1.99
N ILE A 67 -4.81 -5.84 -2.76
CA ILE A 67 -6.09 -5.14 -2.71
C ILE A 67 -6.69 -5.25 -1.32
N LYS A 68 -6.68 -6.46 -0.75
CA LYS A 68 -7.24 -6.69 0.57
C LYS A 68 -6.47 -5.91 1.65
N ALA A 69 -5.14 -5.92 1.56
CA ALA A 69 -4.32 -5.18 2.53
C ALA A 69 -4.61 -3.68 2.48
N LEU A 70 -4.73 -3.11 1.29
CA LEU A 70 -5.03 -1.70 1.15
C LEU A 70 -6.42 -1.36 1.69
N THR A 71 -7.39 -2.21 1.40
CA THR A 71 -8.75 -2.05 1.91
C THR A 71 -8.77 -2.11 3.44
N MET A 72 -8.06 -3.08 4.02
CA MET A 72 -7.98 -3.23 5.47
C MET A 72 -7.30 -2.04 6.13
N ALA A 73 -6.24 -1.51 5.52
CA ALA A 73 -5.54 -0.37 6.06
C ALA A 73 -6.47 0.84 6.19
N HIS A 74 -7.29 1.07 5.18
CA HIS A 74 -8.24 2.17 5.20
C HIS A 74 -9.38 1.93 6.19
N THR A 75 -9.81 0.70 6.35
CA THR A 75 -10.83 0.36 7.34
C THR A 75 -10.34 0.64 8.76
N VAL A 76 -9.10 0.24 9.06
CA VAL A 76 -8.51 0.51 10.37
C VAL A 76 -8.42 2.01 10.63
N ARG A 77 -7.98 2.77 9.63
CA ARG A 77 -7.87 4.21 9.74
C ARG A 77 -9.23 4.85 10.02
N ASN A 78 -10.28 4.37 9.37
CA ASN A 78 -11.61 4.92 9.54
C ASN A 78 -12.19 4.72 10.93
N ARG A 79 -11.69 3.75 11.69
CA ARG A 79 -12.12 3.56 13.07
C ARG A 79 -11.75 4.73 13.96
N TYR A 80 -10.69 5.45 13.61
CA TYR A 80 -10.18 6.56 14.41
C TYR A 80 -10.58 7.92 13.88
N THR A 81 -11.20 7.97 12.69
CA THR A 81 -11.68 9.22 12.15
C THR A 81 -13.19 9.26 12.32
N ILE A 82 -13.65 10.18 13.12
CA ILE A 82 -15.07 10.34 13.43
C ILE A 82 -15.80 11.07 12.29
N LEU A 83 -15.15 11.29 11.19
CA LEU A 83 -15.69 12.11 10.12
C LEU A 83 -16.54 11.34 9.12
N GLY A 84 -16.81 10.09 9.39
CA GLY A 84 -17.66 9.30 8.53
C GLY A 84 -17.04 8.99 7.17
N GLU A 85 -15.73 9.12 7.06
CA GLU A 85 -15.06 8.73 5.85
C GLU A 85 -15.18 7.23 5.69
N THR A 86 -15.75 6.84 4.56
CA THR A 86 -15.80 5.43 4.21
C THR A 86 -14.41 4.98 3.80
N GLY A 87 -14.07 3.74 4.10
CA GLY A 87 -12.82 3.17 3.61
C GLY A 87 -12.78 3.15 2.09
N ILE A 88 -11.62 2.88 1.56
CA ILE A 88 -11.47 2.70 0.13
C ILE A 88 -12.17 1.40 -0.28
N SER A 89 -12.92 1.43 -1.37
CA SER A 89 -13.56 0.23 -1.89
C SER A 89 -12.52 -0.69 -2.54
N SER A 90 -12.84 -1.97 -2.69
CA SER A 90 -11.95 -2.90 -3.37
C SER A 90 -11.63 -2.45 -4.79
N GLU A 91 -12.63 -1.89 -5.48
CA GLU A 91 -12.44 -1.39 -6.83
C GLU A 91 -11.48 -0.20 -6.85
N ALA A 92 -11.67 0.76 -5.94
CA ALA A 92 -10.78 1.91 -5.86
C ALA A 92 -9.36 1.50 -5.45
N ALA A 93 -9.25 0.52 -4.55
CA ALA A 93 -7.96 -0.01 -4.15
C ALA A 93 -7.25 -0.66 -5.33
N GLU A 94 -7.97 -1.46 -6.10
CA GLU A 94 -7.40 -2.09 -7.30
C GLU A 94 -6.94 -1.03 -8.29
N ASN A 95 -7.75 0.00 -8.53
CA ASN A 95 -7.39 1.08 -9.45
C ASN A 95 -6.12 1.80 -9.00
N ALA A 96 -5.99 2.08 -7.71
CA ALA A 96 -4.80 2.74 -7.18
C ALA A 96 -3.55 1.86 -7.36
N LEU A 97 -3.67 0.58 -7.09
CA LEU A 97 -2.56 -0.35 -7.23
C LEU A 97 -2.13 -0.53 -8.68
N ARG A 98 -3.09 -0.55 -9.61
CA ARG A 98 -2.76 -0.62 -11.03
C ARG A 98 -2.17 0.68 -11.55
N ALA A 99 -2.70 1.81 -11.13
CA ALA A 99 -2.19 3.12 -11.57
C ALA A 99 -0.73 3.32 -11.14
N THR A 100 -0.38 2.84 -9.95
CA THR A 100 0.99 2.93 -9.43
C THR A 100 1.89 1.79 -9.90
N GLU A 101 1.35 0.86 -10.68
CA GLU A 101 2.04 -0.32 -11.19
C GLU A 101 2.53 -1.26 -10.09
N VAL A 102 1.87 -1.22 -8.94
CA VAL A 102 2.15 -2.16 -7.85
C VAL A 102 1.59 -3.54 -8.21
N ILE A 103 0.48 -3.56 -8.94
CA ILE A 103 -0.07 -4.82 -9.48
C ILE A 103 -0.27 -4.77 -11.01
#